data_b57274425acc45d1ec62111863a5f3d1
#
_entry.id   b57274425acc45d1ec62111863a5f3d1
#
_cell.length_a   1.000
_cell.length_b   1.000
_cell.length_c   1.000
_cell.angle_alpha   90.00
_cell.angle_beta   90.00
_cell.angle_gamma   90.00
#
_symmetry.space_group_name_H-M   'P 1'
#
loop_
_entity.id
_entity.type
_entity.pdbx_description
1 polymer ?
#
loop_
_entity_poly.entity_id
_entity_poly.type
_entity_poly.pdbx_seq_one_letter_code
_entity_poly.pdbx_strand_id
1 'polypeptide(L)'
;MEGILKRKTAALLVYTREPKPGTIPCGLAYAVHLAVCRDGRSYEPLNQNYGVLFAPADVTPDNTLDTKSLKNPCVFPLAEGGWGIAAIRTQEMGEPDPACRVLVWKTKDFMTFTALEPFALGTEPVQALRVCRRGSGYVFAWQAASGSYETLFSSLPGTAIETKSAAWKAEENTEAVNGLPEGAAPGNSTAIDASLADKLALYWGELSHCVTRVPASVPARCAEDVKAVAATAVYTDGSTAPQKVDWDLSGIDFTKPGEYTVRGTLHGNQYPFPLTHGTGDPVIVPWEGKYYLLFTNDTLNDVGFYVCEADTPEELFRPGIEQHLILPYDEEKGHVQTFWAPEFHIVGGEPYIFFAISGKVWGPQCHVMHLRRGGSFIDPASWEEPKRLVRADGAPLAEKGITLDMTVIQAGGRAYVAWSYRNGINSPLDTGSMIYIAALNEEKPWMLASEPRLLTRPILSWENMQGTINNEGPHPFVTEDCVYLSYSGGAANDYTYVVGMLTADPHDDLSDPANWHKSLTPVLHYQSVAGEYGPGHNSFFRDDLGNLWIAFHGEVSYESHERCAGIRRVHFDTDGRPRFNLSPERDVNPALREVSLRVTVK
;
A
#
# COMPACT_ATOMS: atom_id res chain seq x y z
N MET A 1 -31.54 -15.89 -29.02
CA MET A 1 -30.41 -15.00 -28.66
C MET A 1 -30.92 -13.56 -28.71
N GLU A 2 -31.55 -13.12 -27.64
CA GLU A 2 -31.97 -11.73 -27.51
C GLU A 2 -30.71 -10.90 -27.26
N GLY A 3 -30.45 -9.95 -28.17
CA GLY A 3 -29.37 -9.01 -28.05
C GLY A 3 -29.59 -8.14 -26.82
N ILE A 4 -28.76 -8.33 -25.80
CA ILE A 4 -28.63 -7.40 -24.68
C ILE A 4 -28.16 -6.07 -25.29
N LEU A 5 -29.09 -5.14 -25.48
CA LEU A 5 -28.78 -3.74 -25.77
C LEU A 5 -27.87 -3.26 -24.61
N LYS A 6 -26.56 -3.13 -24.87
CA LYS A 6 -25.63 -2.51 -23.91
C LYS A 6 -26.21 -1.13 -23.56
N ARG A 7 -26.59 -0.93 -22.30
CA ARG A 7 -26.99 0.38 -21.82
C ARG A 7 -25.82 1.36 -22.06
N LYS A 8 -26.12 2.52 -22.59
CA LYS A 8 -25.11 3.56 -22.87
C LYS A 8 -24.67 4.30 -21.62
N THR A 9 -25.44 4.22 -20.55
CA THR A 9 -25.21 4.97 -19.29
C THR A 9 -25.26 4.04 -18.10
N ALA A 10 -24.39 4.33 -17.13
CA ALA A 10 -24.32 3.76 -15.80
C ALA A 10 -24.42 4.91 -14.77
N ALA A 11 -24.41 4.61 -13.49
CA ALA A 11 -24.39 5.62 -12.42
C ALA A 11 -23.22 5.38 -11.48
N LEU A 12 -22.63 6.46 -10.99
CA LEU A 12 -21.66 6.46 -9.90
C LEU A 12 -22.26 7.16 -8.70
N LEU A 13 -22.14 6.56 -7.53
CA LEU A 13 -22.61 7.06 -6.23
C LEU A 13 -21.41 7.37 -5.35
N VAL A 14 -21.47 8.50 -4.63
CA VAL A 14 -20.58 8.82 -3.52
C VAL A 14 -21.31 8.60 -2.20
N TYR A 15 -20.63 8.02 -1.19
CA TYR A 15 -21.23 7.76 0.12
C TYR A 15 -20.17 7.80 1.24
N THR A 16 -20.61 7.88 2.47
CA THR A 16 -19.84 7.57 3.68
C THR A 16 -20.39 6.31 4.34
N ARG A 17 -19.76 5.87 5.41
CA ARG A 17 -20.24 4.73 6.20
C ARG A 17 -20.50 5.17 7.65
N GLU A 18 -21.32 4.39 8.36
CA GLU A 18 -21.45 4.52 9.80
C GLU A 18 -20.29 3.76 10.46
N PRO A 19 -19.63 4.36 11.47
CA PRO A 19 -18.59 3.68 12.24
C PRO A 19 -19.16 2.45 12.94
N LYS A 20 -18.34 1.39 13.02
CA LYS A 20 -18.68 0.18 13.75
C LYS A 20 -17.53 -0.16 14.70
N PRO A 21 -17.73 -0.06 16.03
CA PRO A 21 -16.70 -0.37 17.00
C PRO A 21 -16.03 -1.72 16.74
N GLY A 22 -14.71 -1.75 16.84
CA GLY A 22 -13.90 -2.95 16.62
C GLY A 22 -13.67 -3.39 15.17
N THR A 23 -14.34 -2.77 14.18
CA THR A 23 -14.17 -3.17 12.77
C THR A 23 -14.10 -2.02 11.77
N ILE A 24 -14.73 -0.88 12.05
CA ILE A 24 -14.74 0.28 11.15
C ILE A 24 -14.58 1.56 12.00
N PRO A 25 -13.36 2.06 12.19
CA PRO A 25 -13.13 3.30 12.94
C PRO A 25 -13.66 4.52 12.19
N CYS A 26 -13.90 5.62 12.93
CA CYS A 26 -14.48 6.85 12.38
C CYS A 26 -13.71 7.40 11.19
N GLY A 27 -12.38 7.44 11.24
CA GLY A 27 -11.57 7.98 10.16
C GLY A 27 -11.65 7.18 8.84
N LEU A 28 -12.01 5.89 8.90
CA LEU A 28 -12.28 5.06 7.71
C LEU A 28 -13.75 5.13 7.27
N ALA A 29 -14.67 5.17 8.23
CA ALA A 29 -16.10 5.29 7.95
C ALA A 29 -16.44 6.65 7.33
N TYR A 30 -15.91 7.72 7.92
CA TYR A 30 -16.10 9.10 7.51
C TYR A 30 -15.05 9.51 6.46
N ALA A 31 -15.01 8.77 5.37
CA ALA A 31 -14.26 9.00 4.15
C ALA A 31 -15.20 9.01 2.94
N VAL A 32 -14.78 9.48 1.79
CA VAL A 32 -15.56 9.34 0.56
C VAL A 32 -15.34 7.93 -0.01
N HIS A 33 -16.41 7.18 -0.09
CA HIS A 33 -16.50 5.89 -0.75
C HIS A 33 -17.18 6.04 -2.11
N LEU A 34 -16.90 5.14 -3.04
CA LEU A 34 -17.49 5.10 -4.37
C LEU A 34 -18.21 3.77 -4.59
N ALA A 35 -19.32 3.83 -5.31
CA ALA A 35 -20.01 2.65 -5.83
C ALA A 35 -20.51 2.90 -7.26
N VAL A 36 -20.52 1.85 -8.09
CA VAL A 36 -20.96 1.92 -9.48
C VAL A 36 -22.18 1.04 -9.71
N CYS A 37 -23.18 1.56 -10.41
CA CYS A 37 -24.35 0.80 -10.87
C CYS A 37 -24.26 0.61 -12.39
N ARG A 38 -23.97 -0.63 -12.84
CA ARG A 38 -23.80 -0.98 -14.25
C ARG A 38 -25.06 -1.56 -14.87
N ASP A 39 -25.94 -2.13 -14.07
CA ASP A 39 -27.17 -2.82 -14.51
C ASP A 39 -28.45 -1.97 -14.32
N GLY A 40 -28.33 -0.82 -13.62
CA GLY A 40 -29.44 0.05 -13.25
C GLY A 40 -30.33 -0.51 -12.14
N ARG A 41 -29.82 -1.47 -11.34
CA ARG A 41 -30.55 -2.13 -10.25
C ARG A 41 -29.81 -2.09 -8.93
N SER A 42 -28.50 -2.36 -8.97
CA SER A 42 -27.68 -2.52 -7.78
C SER A 42 -26.37 -1.79 -7.91
N TYR A 43 -25.94 -1.14 -6.85
CA TYR A 43 -24.62 -0.53 -6.74
C TYR A 43 -23.60 -1.56 -6.23
N GLU A 44 -22.44 -1.58 -6.87
CA GLU A 44 -21.28 -2.38 -6.50
C GLU A 44 -20.28 -1.44 -5.83
N PRO A 45 -19.93 -1.62 -4.54
CA PRO A 45 -18.88 -0.84 -3.88
C PRO A 45 -17.54 -1.00 -4.59
N LEU A 46 -16.83 0.10 -4.76
CA LEU A 46 -15.48 0.11 -5.31
C LEU A 46 -14.42 0.05 -4.21
N ASN A 47 -13.17 -0.28 -4.55
CA ASN A 47 -12.02 -0.36 -3.65
C ASN A 47 -12.28 -1.27 -2.43
N GLN A 48 -12.88 -2.46 -2.64
CA GLN A 48 -13.28 -3.40 -1.57
C GLN A 48 -14.07 -2.72 -0.44
N ASN A 49 -14.89 -1.70 -0.79
CA ASN A 49 -15.62 -0.89 0.19
C ASN A 49 -14.71 -0.12 1.18
N TYR A 50 -13.45 0.15 0.80
CA TYR A 50 -12.56 1.09 1.49
C TYR A 50 -12.71 2.50 0.91
N GLY A 51 -12.43 3.55 1.69
CA GLY A 51 -12.51 4.93 1.21
C GLY A 51 -11.50 5.22 0.07
N VAL A 52 -11.83 6.16 -0.80
CA VAL A 52 -10.94 6.61 -1.88
C VAL A 52 -10.41 8.03 -1.65
N LEU A 53 -11.15 8.87 -0.88
CA LEU A 53 -10.72 10.21 -0.48
C LEU A 53 -10.88 10.37 1.03
N PHE A 54 -9.85 10.92 1.66
CA PHE A 54 -9.74 11.07 3.10
C PHE A 54 -9.43 12.52 3.47
N ALA A 55 -9.84 12.92 4.68
CA ALA A 55 -9.54 14.24 5.19
C ALA A 55 -8.04 14.36 5.54
N PRO A 56 -7.38 15.45 5.12
CA PRO A 56 -6.06 15.76 5.66
C PRO A 56 -6.18 16.38 7.06
N ALA A 57 -5.30 15.95 7.97
CA ALA A 57 -5.09 16.55 9.28
C ALA A 57 -4.50 17.95 9.16
N ASP A 58 -4.76 18.81 10.13
CA ASP A 58 -4.04 20.08 10.26
C ASP A 58 -2.75 19.86 11.09
N VAL A 59 -1.63 20.43 10.61
CA VAL A 59 -0.38 20.46 11.38
C VAL A 59 -0.46 21.61 12.38
N THR A 60 -0.36 21.31 13.66
CA THR A 60 -0.41 22.32 14.73
C THR A 60 0.90 23.11 14.84
N PRO A 61 0.89 24.27 15.53
CA PRO A 61 2.13 25.02 15.79
C PRO A 61 3.21 24.20 16.56
N ASP A 62 2.77 23.22 17.37
CA ASP A 62 3.66 22.33 18.12
C ASP A 62 4.13 21.12 17.30
N ASN A 63 3.86 21.13 15.98
CA ASN A 63 4.22 20.06 15.05
C ASN A 63 3.54 18.70 15.32
N THR A 64 2.41 18.71 16.02
CA THR A 64 1.50 17.55 16.17
C THR A 64 0.43 17.56 15.07
N LEU A 65 -0.42 16.56 15.03
CA LEU A 65 -1.51 16.48 14.05
C LEU A 65 -2.88 16.59 14.72
N ASP A 66 -3.72 17.47 14.18
CA ASP A 66 -5.15 17.56 14.51
C ASP A 66 -5.93 16.81 13.43
N THR A 67 -6.31 15.57 13.75
CA THR A 67 -6.92 14.61 12.82
C THR A 67 -8.34 15.01 12.42
N LYS A 68 -8.70 14.71 11.17
CA LYS A 68 -9.97 15.13 10.57
C LYS A 68 -10.65 13.95 9.86
N SER A 69 -11.95 14.11 9.59
CA SER A 69 -12.79 13.17 8.85
C SER A 69 -13.68 13.89 7.83
N LEU A 70 -14.46 13.15 7.05
CA LEU A 70 -15.35 13.68 6.01
C LEU A 70 -16.80 13.20 6.20
N LYS A 71 -17.76 14.10 5.99
CA LYS A 71 -19.19 13.75 5.94
C LYS A 71 -19.89 14.39 4.74
N ASN A 72 -21.07 13.88 4.43
CA ASN A 72 -21.97 14.40 3.40
C ASN A 72 -21.26 14.64 2.04
N PRO A 73 -20.67 13.60 1.42
CA PRO A 73 -20.06 13.74 0.11
C PRO A 73 -21.13 14.01 -0.95
N CYS A 74 -20.80 14.87 -1.92
CA CYS A 74 -21.63 15.07 -3.09
C CYS A 74 -20.78 15.17 -4.37
N VAL A 75 -21.27 14.56 -5.46
CA VAL A 75 -20.66 14.59 -6.78
C VAL A 75 -21.44 15.53 -7.69
N PHE A 76 -20.75 16.31 -8.52
CA PHE A 76 -21.36 17.27 -9.43
C PHE A 76 -20.54 17.44 -10.71
N PRO A 77 -21.16 17.76 -11.88
CA PRO A 77 -20.44 17.96 -13.13
C PRO A 77 -19.66 19.28 -13.14
N LEU A 78 -18.43 19.27 -13.68
CA LEU A 78 -17.61 20.44 -13.88
C LEU A 78 -17.89 21.12 -15.23
N ALA A 79 -17.66 22.46 -15.30
CA ALA A 79 -17.86 23.24 -16.51
C ALA A 79 -16.88 22.84 -17.63
N GLU A 80 -15.66 22.54 -17.24
CA GLU A 80 -14.57 22.09 -18.11
C GLU A 80 -14.63 20.60 -18.50
N GLY A 81 -15.67 19.89 -18.06
CA GLY A 81 -15.82 18.44 -18.21
C GLY A 81 -15.23 17.68 -17.01
N GLY A 82 -15.69 16.44 -16.83
CA GLY A 82 -15.41 15.65 -15.63
C GLY A 82 -16.32 16.02 -14.46
N TRP A 83 -15.88 15.72 -13.23
CA TRP A 83 -16.68 15.85 -12.02
C TRP A 83 -15.90 16.51 -10.88
N GLY A 84 -16.65 17.20 -10.02
CA GLY A 84 -16.21 17.59 -8.69
C GLY A 84 -16.81 16.65 -7.65
N ILE A 85 -16.06 16.37 -6.59
CA ILE A 85 -16.56 15.72 -5.37
C ILE A 85 -16.31 16.71 -4.23
N ALA A 86 -17.36 17.11 -3.52
CA ALA A 86 -17.25 17.95 -2.33
C ALA A 86 -17.66 17.15 -1.10
N ALA A 87 -17.02 17.42 0.04
CA ALA A 87 -17.38 16.85 1.34
C ALA A 87 -17.15 17.87 2.47
N ILE A 88 -17.92 17.74 3.54
CA ILE A 88 -17.75 18.53 4.75
C ILE A 88 -16.59 17.94 5.56
N ARG A 89 -15.61 18.78 5.92
CA ARG A 89 -14.57 18.38 6.88
C ARG A 89 -15.14 18.45 8.31
N THR A 90 -14.86 17.43 9.08
CA THR A 90 -15.25 17.30 10.48
C THR A 90 -14.04 17.03 11.36
N GLN A 91 -14.19 17.08 12.67
CA GLN A 91 -13.24 16.47 13.60
C GLN A 91 -13.21 14.96 13.39
N GLU A 92 -12.20 14.28 13.93
CA GLU A 92 -11.95 12.86 13.74
C GLU A 92 -13.19 11.98 13.96
N MET A 93 -13.90 12.20 15.05
CA MET A 93 -15.10 11.44 15.43
C MET A 93 -16.39 11.94 14.75
N GLY A 94 -16.27 12.89 13.82
CA GLY A 94 -17.38 13.42 13.04
C GLY A 94 -18.12 14.59 13.65
N GLU A 95 -17.63 15.18 14.73
CA GLU A 95 -18.15 16.42 15.30
C GLU A 95 -17.84 17.60 14.36
N PRO A 96 -18.60 18.70 14.46
CA PRO A 96 -18.36 19.89 13.64
C PRO A 96 -16.93 20.42 13.74
N ASP A 97 -16.29 20.68 12.58
CA ASP A 97 -14.98 21.33 12.53
C ASP A 97 -15.13 22.84 12.76
N PRO A 98 -14.50 23.44 13.82
CA PRO A 98 -14.53 24.88 14.06
C PRO A 98 -13.99 25.73 12.91
N ALA A 99 -13.11 25.16 12.06
CA ALA A 99 -12.60 25.84 10.88
C ALA A 99 -13.61 25.92 9.72
N CYS A 100 -14.79 25.28 9.86
CA CYS A 100 -15.94 25.35 8.95
C CYS A 100 -15.59 25.00 7.49
N ARG A 101 -14.63 24.11 7.26
CA ARG A 101 -14.08 23.86 5.94
C ARG A 101 -14.85 22.82 5.14
N VAL A 102 -14.92 23.07 3.83
CA VAL A 102 -15.36 22.13 2.80
C VAL A 102 -14.16 21.77 1.95
N LEU A 103 -14.03 20.49 1.63
CA LEU A 103 -13.02 19.98 0.72
C LEU A 103 -13.66 19.69 -0.63
N VAL A 104 -12.91 19.95 -1.71
CA VAL A 104 -13.34 19.67 -3.07
C VAL A 104 -12.20 19.02 -3.85
N TRP A 105 -12.50 17.94 -4.54
CA TRP A 105 -11.59 17.27 -5.47
C TRP A 105 -12.17 17.33 -6.89
N LYS A 106 -11.30 17.49 -7.87
CA LYS A 106 -11.65 17.36 -9.29
C LYS A 106 -11.19 16.01 -9.81
N THR A 107 -11.97 15.41 -10.69
CA THR A 107 -11.62 14.17 -11.38
C THR A 107 -12.21 14.14 -12.79
N LYS A 108 -11.55 13.44 -13.71
CA LYS A 108 -12.07 13.13 -15.04
C LYS A 108 -12.52 11.69 -15.19
N ASP A 109 -12.12 10.85 -14.26
CA ASP A 109 -12.18 9.38 -14.40
C ASP A 109 -12.53 8.64 -13.10
N PHE A 110 -12.62 9.31 -11.95
CA PHE A 110 -12.78 8.72 -10.61
C PHE A 110 -11.68 7.71 -10.23
N MET A 111 -10.53 7.78 -10.91
CA MET A 111 -9.33 7.02 -10.61
C MET A 111 -8.22 7.95 -10.11
N THR A 112 -8.18 9.16 -10.68
CA THR A 112 -7.24 10.22 -10.32
C THR A 112 -7.99 11.45 -9.80
N PHE A 113 -7.46 12.08 -8.77
CA PHE A 113 -8.11 13.21 -8.11
C PHE A 113 -7.11 14.35 -7.85
N THR A 114 -7.56 15.56 -8.08
CA THR A 114 -6.82 16.79 -7.74
C THR A 114 -7.57 17.53 -6.65
N ALA A 115 -6.99 17.62 -5.47
CA ALA A 115 -7.56 18.39 -4.36
C ALA A 115 -7.48 19.89 -4.65
N LEU A 116 -8.52 20.63 -4.30
CA LEU A 116 -8.48 22.08 -4.22
C LEU A 116 -8.14 22.52 -2.79
N GLU A 117 -7.65 23.76 -2.63
CA GLU A 117 -7.46 24.34 -1.31
C GLU A 117 -8.78 24.35 -0.54
N PRO A 118 -8.81 23.87 0.73
CA PRO A 118 -10.01 23.86 1.55
C PRO A 118 -10.51 25.29 1.80
N PHE A 119 -11.82 25.49 1.75
CA PHE A 119 -12.45 26.81 1.99
C PHE A 119 -13.67 26.72 2.89
N ALA A 120 -14.00 27.83 3.54
CA ALA A 120 -15.21 27.97 4.37
C ALA A 120 -16.36 28.59 3.55
N LEU A 121 -17.58 28.07 3.73
CA LEU A 121 -18.80 28.63 3.14
C LEU A 121 -19.42 29.76 4.00
N GLY A 122 -19.10 29.77 5.28
CA GLY A 122 -19.55 30.74 6.25
C GLY A 122 -18.70 30.70 7.52
N THR A 123 -19.24 31.29 8.61
CA THR A 123 -18.55 31.35 9.90
C THR A 123 -19.05 30.29 10.90
N GLU A 124 -20.00 29.47 10.48
CA GLU A 124 -20.54 28.35 11.27
C GLU A 124 -20.25 27.02 10.60
N PRO A 125 -20.07 25.94 11.39
CA PRO A 125 -19.89 24.61 10.87
C PRO A 125 -21.02 24.17 9.92
N VAL A 126 -20.63 23.61 8.78
CA VAL A 126 -21.56 23.06 7.79
C VAL A 126 -22.09 21.73 8.29
N GLN A 127 -23.41 21.56 8.30
CA GLN A 127 -24.10 20.34 8.75
C GLN A 127 -24.61 19.48 7.60
N ALA A 128 -24.98 20.13 6.47
CA ALA A 128 -25.37 19.46 5.24
C ALA A 128 -24.87 20.27 4.04
N LEU A 129 -24.52 19.58 2.95
CA LEU A 129 -23.90 20.17 1.76
C LEU A 129 -24.49 19.56 0.49
N ARG A 130 -24.70 20.43 -0.50
CA ARG A 130 -24.98 20.05 -1.89
C ARG A 130 -24.31 21.02 -2.82
N VAL A 131 -23.85 20.51 -3.94
CA VAL A 131 -23.26 21.33 -4.99
C VAL A 131 -23.96 21.05 -6.30
N CYS A 132 -24.38 22.11 -6.98
CA CYS A 132 -24.89 21.99 -8.34
C CYS A 132 -24.27 23.05 -9.26
N ARG A 133 -24.20 22.72 -10.54
CA ARG A 133 -23.80 23.65 -11.58
C ARG A 133 -24.98 24.56 -11.94
N ARG A 134 -24.73 25.87 -12.00
CA ARG A 134 -25.70 26.88 -12.46
C ARG A 134 -25.06 27.78 -13.52
N GLY A 135 -25.39 27.54 -14.81
CA GLY A 135 -24.73 28.19 -15.94
C GLY A 135 -23.24 27.82 -16.02
N SER A 136 -22.36 28.82 -16.00
CA SER A 136 -20.91 28.62 -15.93
C SER A 136 -20.38 28.47 -14.51
N GLY A 137 -21.17 28.78 -13.48
CA GLY A 137 -20.77 28.77 -12.08
C GLY A 137 -21.33 27.59 -11.28
N TYR A 138 -21.09 27.62 -9.97
CA TYR A 138 -21.49 26.59 -9.01
C TYR A 138 -22.23 27.19 -7.83
N VAL A 139 -23.27 26.50 -7.39
CA VAL A 139 -24.02 26.85 -6.18
C VAL A 139 -23.77 25.77 -5.14
N PHE A 140 -23.20 26.19 -4.01
CA PHE A 140 -23.09 25.40 -2.80
C PHE A 140 -24.30 25.72 -1.93
N ALA A 141 -25.27 24.81 -1.86
CA ALA A 141 -26.37 24.88 -0.91
C ALA A 141 -25.94 24.16 0.37
N TRP A 142 -26.06 24.81 1.52
CA TRP A 142 -25.57 24.27 2.78
C TRP A 142 -26.44 24.68 3.97
N GLN A 143 -26.35 23.88 5.03
CA GLN A 143 -27.03 24.15 6.30
C GLN A 143 -26.02 24.38 7.41
N ALA A 144 -26.34 25.28 8.31
CA ALA A 144 -25.69 25.52 9.59
C ALA A 144 -26.73 25.57 10.69
N ALA A 145 -26.33 25.76 11.96
CA ALA A 145 -27.25 25.89 13.08
C ALA A 145 -28.19 27.09 12.94
N SER A 146 -27.72 28.19 12.34
CA SER A 146 -28.49 29.42 12.13
C SER A 146 -29.46 29.35 10.94
N GLY A 147 -29.36 28.38 10.03
CA GLY A 147 -30.27 28.28 8.90
C GLY A 147 -29.65 27.62 7.67
N SER A 148 -30.30 27.85 6.53
CA SER A 148 -29.86 27.29 5.24
C SER A 148 -29.48 28.40 4.26
N TYR A 149 -28.46 28.16 3.46
CA TYR A 149 -27.80 29.14 2.62
C TYR A 149 -27.46 28.59 1.23
N GLU A 150 -27.34 29.50 0.27
CA GLU A 150 -26.68 29.25 -1.03
C GLU A 150 -25.48 30.17 -1.18
N THR A 151 -24.32 29.62 -1.50
CA THR A 151 -23.09 30.36 -1.87
C THR A 151 -22.78 30.14 -3.35
N LEU A 152 -22.66 31.22 -4.11
CA LEU A 152 -22.40 31.19 -5.56
C LEU A 152 -20.90 31.40 -5.82
N PHE A 153 -20.32 30.53 -6.64
CA PHE A 153 -18.97 30.64 -7.18
C PHE A 153 -19.02 30.74 -8.71
N SER A 154 -18.19 31.61 -9.32
CA SER A 154 -18.05 31.68 -10.79
C SER A 154 -17.23 30.55 -11.35
N SER A 155 -16.26 30.05 -10.59
CA SER A 155 -15.35 28.96 -10.93
C SER A 155 -14.90 28.20 -9.69
N LEU A 156 -14.30 27.01 -9.88
CA LEU A 156 -13.61 26.27 -8.85
C LEU A 156 -12.19 25.90 -9.36
N PRO A 157 -11.07 26.33 -8.70
CA PRO A 157 -11.08 27.22 -7.53
C PRO A 157 -11.57 28.62 -7.86
N GLY A 158 -12.07 29.32 -6.86
CA GLY A 158 -12.56 30.69 -7.02
C GLY A 158 -13.05 31.29 -5.71
N THR A 159 -13.34 32.59 -5.76
CA THR A 159 -13.91 33.33 -4.62
C THR A 159 -15.43 33.27 -4.66
N ALA A 160 -16.07 33.15 -3.50
CA ALA A 160 -17.51 33.27 -3.38
C ALA A 160 -17.96 34.65 -3.87
N ILE A 161 -18.97 34.69 -4.75
CA ILE A 161 -19.55 35.93 -5.30
C ILE A 161 -20.60 36.46 -4.34
N GLU A 162 -21.47 35.60 -3.87
CA GLU A 162 -22.63 35.93 -3.04
C GLU A 162 -22.97 34.74 -2.12
N THR A 163 -23.35 35.04 -0.89
CA THR A 163 -24.01 34.08 0.01
C THR A 163 -25.34 34.67 0.45
N LYS A 164 -26.40 33.91 0.33
CA LYS A 164 -27.78 34.33 0.72
C LYS A 164 -28.52 33.23 1.44
N SER A 165 -29.45 33.58 2.29
CA SER A 165 -30.42 32.64 2.87
C SER A 165 -31.26 32.00 1.78
N ALA A 166 -31.46 30.67 1.86
CA ALA A 166 -32.25 29.90 0.91
C ALA A 166 -32.98 28.77 1.65
N ALA A 167 -34.10 28.34 1.09
CA ALA A 167 -34.79 27.17 1.64
C ALA A 167 -34.00 25.90 1.32
N TRP A 168 -33.75 25.07 2.34
CA TRP A 168 -33.18 23.75 2.13
C TRP A 168 -34.18 22.86 1.39
N LYS A 169 -33.79 22.36 0.24
CA LYS A 169 -34.57 21.35 -0.49
C LYS A 169 -33.94 20.00 -0.23
N ALA A 170 -34.58 19.17 0.59
CA ALA A 170 -34.18 17.77 0.66
C ALA A 170 -34.33 17.15 -0.73
N GLU A 171 -33.31 16.43 -1.24
CA GLU A 171 -33.54 15.57 -2.39
C GLU A 171 -34.48 14.46 -1.95
N GLU A 172 -35.55 14.30 -2.67
CA GLU A 172 -36.31 13.06 -2.64
C GLU A 172 -35.45 12.04 -3.42
N ASN A 173 -34.49 11.40 -2.75
CA ASN A 173 -33.86 10.21 -3.26
C ASN A 173 -34.91 9.08 -3.18
N THR A 174 -35.83 9.07 -4.14
CA THR A 174 -36.96 8.14 -4.19
C THR A 174 -36.58 6.77 -4.70
N GLU A 175 -35.37 6.59 -5.21
CA GLU A 175 -34.88 5.26 -5.62
C GLU A 175 -34.15 4.60 -4.46
N ALA A 176 -34.64 3.43 -4.05
CA ALA A 176 -33.94 2.60 -3.07
C ALA A 176 -32.53 2.26 -3.60
N VAL A 177 -31.50 2.69 -2.89
CA VAL A 177 -30.11 2.39 -3.22
C VAL A 177 -29.85 0.95 -2.78
N ASN A 178 -29.93 0.01 -3.72
CA ASN A 178 -29.68 -1.41 -3.47
C ASN A 178 -28.21 -1.75 -3.68
N GLY A 179 -27.73 -2.78 -2.98
CA GLY A 179 -26.38 -3.35 -3.17
C GLY A 179 -25.28 -2.69 -2.35
N LEU A 180 -25.56 -1.62 -1.63
CA LEU A 180 -24.58 -1.05 -0.70
C LEU A 180 -24.47 -1.90 0.58
N PRO A 181 -23.31 -1.92 1.23
CA PRO A 181 -23.13 -2.64 2.48
C PRO A 181 -23.92 -1.99 3.62
N GLU A 182 -24.16 -2.76 4.67
CA GLU A 182 -24.78 -2.25 5.89
C GLU A 182 -23.99 -1.05 6.44
N GLY A 183 -24.71 -0.05 6.91
CA GLY A 183 -24.13 1.19 7.43
C GLY A 183 -23.67 2.20 6.37
N ALA A 184 -23.89 1.94 5.08
CA ALA A 184 -23.63 2.95 4.06
C ALA A 184 -24.61 4.15 4.21
N ALA A 185 -24.08 5.36 4.22
CA ALA A 185 -24.81 6.63 4.24
C ALA A 185 -24.65 7.32 2.86
N PRO A 186 -25.60 7.12 1.93
CA PRO A 186 -25.50 7.66 0.58
C PRO A 186 -25.45 9.19 0.55
N GLY A 187 -24.55 9.73 -0.27
CA GLY A 187 -24.62 11.10 -0.77
C GLY A 187 -25.55 11.18 -1.98
N ASN A 188 -25.03 11.61 -3.12
CA ASN A 188 -25.77 11.60 -4.38
C ASN A 188 -25.06 10.78 -5.47
N SER A 189 -25.76 10.55 -6.57
CA SER A 189 -25.21 9.87 -7.74
C SER A 189 -25.12 10.80 -8.94
N THR A 190 -24.30 10.40 -9.92
CA THR A 190 -24.17 11.04 -11.23
C THR A 190 -24.16 9.99 -12.34
N ALA A 191 -24.72 10.35 -13.48
CA ALA A 191 -24.63 9.50 -14.67
C ALA A 191 -23.19 9.50 -15.23
N ILE A 192 -22.72 8.32 -15.62
CA ILE A 192 -21.42 8.11 -16.27
C ILE A 192 -21.59 7.21 -17.49
N ASP A 193 -20.63 7.21 -18.41
CA ASP A 193 -20.63 6.27 -19.52
C ASP A 193 -20.42 4.83 -19.02
N ALA A 194 -21.07 3.87 -19.66
CA ALA A 194 -20.91 2.45 -19.32
C ALA A 194 -19.45 1.98 -19.46
N SER A 195 -18.71 2.51 -20.43
CA SER A 195 -17.29 2.19 -20.60
C SER A 195 -16.43 2.72 -19.44
N LEU A 196 -16.78 3.85 -18.85
CA LEU A 196 -16.11 4.37 -17.65
C LEU A 196 -16.46 3.49 -16.44
N ALA A 197 -17.71 3.07 -16.31
CA ALA A 197 -18.13 2.15 -15.24
C ALA A 197 -17.37 0.81 -15.30
N ASP A 198 -17.18 0.25 -16.49
CA ASP A 198 -16.40 -0.98 -16.69
C ASP A 198 -14.92 -0.76 -16.32
N LYS A 199 -14.32 0.38 -16.69
CA LYS A 199 -12.96 0.74 -16.29
C LYS A 199 -12.82 0.88 -14.78
N LEU A 200 -13.79 1.53 -14.12
CA LEU A 200 -13.79 1.67 -12.67
C LEU A 200 -13.88 0.33 -11.95
N ALA A 201 -14.71 -0.59 -12.46
CA ALA A 201 -14.81 -1.94 -11.91
C ALA A 201 -13.49 -2.72 -12.03
N LEU A 202 -12.72 -2.52 -13.11
CA LEU A 202 -11.38 -3.11 -13.25
C LEU A 202 -10.35 -2.39 -12.39
N TYR A 203 -10.38 -1.06 -12.36
CA TYR A 203 -9.38 -0.25 -11.64
C TYR A 203 -9.45 -0.45 -10.12
N TRP A 204 -10.66 -0.38 -9.53
CA TRP A 204 -10.89 -0.50 -8.09
C TRP A 204 -11.29 -1.92 -7.64
N GLY A 205 -11.59 -2.78 -8.60
CA GLY A 205 -12.06 -4.14 -8.35
C GLY A 205 -10.93 -5.15 -8.21
N GLU A 206 -11.30 -6.40 -8.24
CA GLU A 206 -10.41 -7.53 -8.07
C GLU A 206 -10.11 -8.19 -9.41
N LEU A 207 -8.83 -8.44 -9.67
CA LEU A 207 -8.40 -9.24 -10.82
C LEU A 207 -8.41 -10.72 -10.46
N SER A 208 -8.63 -11.59 -11.46
CA SER A 208 -8.61 -13.03 -11.27
C SER A 208 -8.05 -13.73 -12.51
N HIS A 209 -7.27 -14.78 -12.28
CA HIS A 209 -6.79 -15.69 -13.31
C HIS A 209 -7.97 -16.35 -14.02
N CYS A 210 -8.09 -16.17 -15.36
CA CYS A 210 -9.22 -16.65 -16.15
C CYS A 210 -8.83 -17.58 -17.32
N VAL A 211 -7.56 -17.59 -17.74
CA VAL A 211 -7.04 -18.49 -18.78
C VAL A 211 -5.60 -18.87 -18.49
N THR A 212 -5.27 -20.16 -18.62
CA THR A 212 -3.88 -20.66 -18.62
C THR A 212 -3.42 -20.95 -20.04
N ARG A 213 -2.23 -20.49 -20.40
CA ARG A 213 -1.60 -20.79 -21.70
C ARG A 213 -0.25 -21.47 -21.47
N VAL A 214 0.03 -22.51 -22.26
CA VAL A 214 1.34 -23.15 -22.36
C VAL A 214 1.73 -23.23 -23.84
N PRO A 215 3.03 -23.35 -24.18
CA PRO A 215 3.46 -23.61 -25.56
C PRO A 215 2.78 -24.86 -26.13
N ALA A 216 2.44 -24.84 -27.42
CA ALA A 216 1.81 -26.01 -28.06
C ALA A 216 2.73 -27.23 -28.09
N SER A 217 4.05 -27.00 -28.24
CA SER A 217 5.09 -28.02 -28.14
C SER A 217 6.46 -27.39 -27.85
N VAL A 218 7.35 -28.16 -27.24
CA VAL A 218 8.74 -27.75 -26.98
C VAL A 218 9.71 -28.87 -27.36
N PRO A 219 10.89 -28.57 -27.94
CA PRO A 219 11.96 -29.54 -28.06
C PRO A 219 12.65 -29.70 -26.71
N ALA A 220 13.01 -30.93 -26.34
CA ALA A 220 13.79 -31.21 -25.14
C ALA A 220 14.84 -32.29 -25.37
N ARG A 221 15.95 -32.15 -24.68
CA ARG A 221 17.06 -33.13 -24.64
C ARG A 221 17.16 -33.81 -23.27
N CYS A 222 16.70 -33.13 -22.23
CA CYS A 222 16.75 -33.60 -20.86
C CYS A 222 15.53 -33.09 -20.06
N ALA A 223 15.40 -33.52 -18.82
CA ALA A 223 14.34 -33.15 -17.91
C ALA A 223 14.31 -31.64 -17.63
N GLU A 224 15.48 -31.03 -17.52
CA GLU A 224 15.66 -29.61 -17.19
C GLU A 224 15.06 -28.70 -18.28
N ASP A 225 15.14 -29.10 -19.56
CA ASP A 225 14.54 -28.38 -20.68
C ASP A 225 13.00 -28.26 -20.52
N VAL A 226 12.36 -29.31 -20.00
CA VAL A 226 10.92 -29.33 -19.77
C VAL A 226 10.54 -28.61 -18.47
N LYS A 227 11.33 -28.79 -17.40
CA LYS A 227 11.09 -28.10 -16.10
C LYS A 227 11.17 -26.58 -16.23
N ALA A 228 12.00 -26.09 -17.16
CA ALA A 228 12.14 -24.66 -17.43
C ALA A 228 10.92 -24.05 -18.17
N VAL A 229 9.97 -24.87 -18.65
CA VAL A 229 8.79 -24.36 -19.37
C VAL A 229 7.77 -23.82 -18.39
N ALA A 230 7.61 -22.50 -18.37
CA ALA A 230 6.57 -21.83 -17.60
C ALA A 230 5.25 -21.76 -18.36
N ALA A 231 4.15 -21.71 -17.65
CA ALA A 231 2.83 -21.31 -18.16
C ALA A 231 2.67 -19.79 -18.12
N THR A 232 1.68 -19.27 -18.87
CA THR A 232 1.25 -17.89 -18.79
C THR A 232 -0.18 -17.85 -18.25
N ALA A 233 -0.37 -17.29 -17.05
CA ALA A 233 -1.68 -16.95 -16.54
C ALA A 233 -2.16 -15.65 -17.21
N VAL A 234 -3.42 -15.61 -17.65
CA VAL A 234 -4.11 -14.43 -18.17
C VAL A 234 -5.19 -14.04 -17.16
N TYR A 235 -5.27 -12.77 -16.84
CA TYR A 235 -6.20 -12.22 -15.85
C TYR A 235 -7.40 -11.54 -16.50
N THR A 236 -8.40 -11.22 -15.70
CA THR A 236 -9.70 -10.68 -16.15
C THR A 236 -9.61 -9.33 -16.87
N ASP A 237 -8.55 -8.57 -16.66
CA ASP A 237 -8.23 -7.34 -17.39
C ASP A 237 -7.44 -7.57 -18.69
N GLY A 238 -7.00 -8.81 -18.96
CA GLY A 238 -6.15 -9.18 -20.08
C GLY A 238 -4.66 -9.14 -19.81
N SER A 239 -4.22 -8.68 -18.64
CA SER A 239 -2.82 -8.74 -18.20
C SER A 239 -2.35 -10.18 -18.03
N THR A 240 -1.04 -10.39 -17.99
CA THR A 240 -0.45 -11.73 -17.93
C THR A 240 0.66 -11.81 -16.90
N ALA A 241 0.91 -13.02 -16.37
CA ALA A 241 2.08 -13.31 -15.56
C ALA A 241 2.60 -14.72 -15.85
N PRO A 242 3.93 -14.92 -15.81
CA PRO A 242 4.51 -16.26 -15.88
C PRO A 242 4.22 -17.02 -14.58
N GLN A 243 3.94 -18.33 -14.72
CA GLN A 243 3.67 -19.25 -13.61
C GLN A 243 4.53 -20.49 -13.75
N LYS A 244 5.18 -20.89 -12.66
CA LYS A 244 5.93 -22.13 -12.58
C LYS A 244 4.98 -23.33 -12.73
N VAL A 245 5.44 -24.38 -13.38
CA VAL A 245 4.66 -25.60 -13.59
C VAL A 245 5.47 -26.80 -13.07
N ASP A 246 4.82 -27.60 -12.25
CA ASP A 246 5.34 -28.90 -11.81
C ASP A 246 4.97 -29.94 -12.86
N TRP A 247 5.93 -30.27 -13.76
CA TRP A 247 5.73 -31.20 -14.85
C TRP A 247 5.93 -32.66 -14.40
N ASP A 248 4.96 -33.52 -14.69
CA ASP A 248 5.11 -34.97 -14.51
C ASP A 248 5.92 -35.56 -15.67
N LEU A 249 7.19 -35.83 -15.44
CA LEU A 249 8.11 -36.36 -16.42
C LEU A 249 8.21 -37.88 -16.41
N SER A 250 7.44 -38.59 -15.62
CA SER A 250 7.49 -40.06 -15.47
C SER A 250 7.22 -40.83 -16.78
N GLY A 251 6.49 -40.17 -17.71
CA GLY A 251 6.16 -40.74 -19.02
C GLY A 251 7.16 -40.47 -20.15
N ILE A 252 8.29 -39.73 -19.91
CA ILE A 252 9.28 -39.40 -20.95
C ILE A 252 10.53 -40.24 -20.80
N ASP A 253 10.94 -40.83 -21.93
CA ASP A 253 12.27 -41.45 -22.08
C ASP A 253 13.14 -40.52 -22.96
N PHE A 254 13.98 -39.69 -22.32
CA PHE A 254 14.87 -38.76 -23.03
C PHE A 254 15.97 -39.43 -23.88
N THR A 255 16.12 -40.74 -23.78
CA THR A 255 17.06 -41.49 -24.63
C THR A 255 16.41 -41.96 -25.94
N LYS A 256 15.09 -41.83 -26.08
CA LYS A 256 14.34 -42.25 -27.26
C LYS A 256 13.72 -41.04 -27.97
N PRO A 257 14.21 -40.68 -29.17
CA PRO A 257 13.57 -39.66 -29.98
C PRO A 257 12.08 -39.97 -30.24
N GLY A 258 11.21 -38.94 -30.09
CA GLY A 258 9.79 -39.11 -30.28
C GLY A 258 8.97 -37.94 -29.71
N GLU A 259 7.65 -38.02 -29.89
CA GLU A 259 6.71 -37.06 -29.29
C GLU A 259 6.07 -37.66 -28.05
N TYR A 260 6.11 -36.91 -26.97
CA TYR A 260 5.52 -37.23 -25.67
C TYR A 260 4.53 -36.16 -25.24
N THR A 261 3.51 -36.58 -24.55
CA THR A 261 2.59 -35.63 -23.89
C THR A 261 2.78 -35.74 -22.38
N VAL A 262 3.12 -34.61 -21.76
CA VAL A 262 3.27 -34.50 -20.31
C VAL A 262 2.14 -33.69 -19.70
N ARG A 263 1.78 -34.04 -18.49
CA ARG A 263 0.88 -33.26 -17.67
C ARG A 263 1.68 -32.40 -16.72
N GLY A 264 1.11 -31.27 -16.35
CA GLY A 264 1.70 -30.39 -15.36
C GLY A 264 0.63 -29.69 -14.53
N THR A 265 1.01 -29.25 -13.36
CA THR A 265 0.15 -28.46 -12.47
C THR A 265 0.84 -27.14 -12.18
N LEU A 266 0.15 -26.01 -12.35
CA LEU A 266 0.68 -24.72 -11.94
C LEU A 266 1.05 -24.78 -10.48
N HIS A 267 2.28 -24.37 -10.16
CA HIS A 267 2.82 -24.42 -8.81
C HIS A 267 1.93 -23.66 -7.81
N GLY A 268 1.39 -22.50 -8.26
CA GLY A 268 0.50 -21.67 -7.45
C GLY A 268 1.23 -20.96 -6.32
N ASN A 269 0.45 -20.23 -5.54
CA ASN A 269 0.96 -19.58 -4.35
C ASN A 269 1.03 -20.61 -3.20
N GLN A 270 2.24 -20.85 -2.71
CA GLN A 270 2.53 -21.79 -1.62
C GLN A 270 2.58 -21.11 -0.24
N TYR A 271 2.08 -19.87 -0.14
CA TYR A 271 2.16 -19.05 1.06
C TYR A 271 0.78 -18.84 1.72
N PRO A 272 0.22 -19.86 2.41
CA PRO A 272 -1.02 -19.68 3.17
C PRO A 272 -0.78 -18.73 4.36
N PHE A 273 -1.59 -17.69 4.49
CA PHE A 273 -1.51 -16.80 5.64
C PHE A 273 -2.22 -17.42 6.86
N PRO A 274 -1.66 -17.37 8.09
CA PRO A 274 -0.33 -16.86 8.43
C PRO A 274 0.77 -17.89 8.16
N LEU A 275 1.96 -17.42 7.73
CA LEU A 275 3.13 -18.28 7.55
C LEU A 275 3.85 -18.56 8.86
N THR A 276 3.94 -17.54 9.72
CA THR A 276 4.56 -17.61 11.06
C THR A 276 3.82 -16.71 12.02
N HIS A 277 4.07 -16.89 13.31
CA HIS A 277 3.60 -16.04 14.40
C HIS A 277 4.79 -15.35 15.08
N GLY A 278 4.57 -14.15 15.62
CA GLY A 278 5.60 -13.36 16.29
C GLY A 278 6.74 -12.93 15.34
N THR A 279 6.43 -12.69 14.08
CA THR A 279 7.38 -12.27 13.05
C THR A 279 6.95 -10.92 12.49
N GLY A 280 7.62 -9.87 12.94
CA GLY A 280 7.44 -8.52 12.42
C GLY A 280 8.43 -8.20 11.29
N ASP A 281 8.06 -7.26 10.42
CA ASP A 281 8.95 -6.61 9.46
C ASP A 281 9.74 -7.61 8.58
N PRO A 282 9.06 -8.59 7.92
CA PRO A 282 9.75 -9.67 7.22
C PRO A 282 10.43 -9.18 5.95
N VAL A 283 11.71 -9.54 5.77
CA VAL A 283 12.50 -9.26 4.57
C VAL A 283 13.05 -10.55 3.99
N ILE A 284 12.67 -10.86 2.75
CA ILE A 284 13.18 -12.03 2.03
C ILE A 284 14.28 -11.59 1.08
N VAL A 285 15.45 -12.19 1.26
CA VAL A 285 16.67 -11.86 0.53
C VAL A 285 17.10 -13.04 -0.35
N PRO A 286 16.93 -12.96 -1.68
CA PRO A 286 17.65 -13.85 -2.61
C PRO A 286 19.12 -13.45 -2.66
N TRP A 287 20.04 -14.33 -2.22
CA TRP A 287 21.46 -14.04 -2.20
C TRP A 287 22.30 -15.31 -2.44
N GLU A 288 23.24 -15.27 -3.39
CA GLU A 288 24.17 -16.35 -3.71
C GLU A 288 23.54 -17.75 -3.88
N GLY A 289 22.34 -17.80 -4.51
CA GLY A 289 21.62 -19.05 -4.80
C GLY A 289 20.86 -19.63 -3.61
N LYS A 290 20.72 -18.88 -2.53
CA LYS A 290 19.91 -19.16 -1.35
C LYS A 290 18.88 -18.07 -1.12
N TYR A 291 17.94 -18.34 -0.22
CA TYR A 291 16.99 -17.38 0.31
C TYR A 291 17.20 -17.23 1.82
N TYR A 292 17.12 -15.99 2.28
CA TYR A 292 17.27 -15.65 3.68
C TYR A 292 16.03 -14.88 4.15
N LEU A 293 15.58 -15.14 5.38
CA LEU A 293 14.53 -14.37 6.06
C LEU A 293 15.18 -13.57 7.19
N LEU A 294 15.13 -12.25 7.07
CA LEU A 294 15.40 -11.28 8.13
C LEU A 294 14.07 -10.80 8.70
N PHE A 295 14.01 -10.54 10.01
CA PHE A 295 12.77 -10.10 10.64
C PHE A 295 13.00 -9.53 12.04
N THR A 296 12.04 -8.76 12.55
CA THR A 296 11.94 -8.43 13.97
C THR A 296 11.34 -9.62 14.71
N ASN A 297 12.05 -10.12 15.72
CA ASN A 297 11.66 -11.34 16.43
C ASN A 297 10.89 -11.03 17.72
N ASP A 298 9.56 -10.90 17.61
CA ASP A 298 8.67 -10.60 18.73
C ASP A 298 8.71 -11.70 19.81
N THR A 299 8.96 -12.97 19.41
CA THR A 299 8.99 -14.10 20.33
C THR A 299 10.18 -14.03 21.29
N LEU A 300 11.23 -13.28 20.95
CA LEU A 300 12.41 -13.03 21.77
C LEU A 300 12.46 -11.60 22.32
N ASN A 301 11.30 -10.93 22.37
CA ASN A 301 11.16 -9.57 22.87
C ASN A 301 12.10 -8.58 22.16
N ASP A 302 12.23 -8.75 20.85
CA ASP A 302 13.02 -7.89 19.94
C ASP A 302 14.51 -7.75 20.35
N VAL A 303 15.11 -8.81 20.86
CA VAL A 303 16.51 -8.84 21.27
C VAL A 303 17.33 -9.77 20.39
N GLY A 304 18.31 -9.20 19.69
CA GLY A 304 19.16 -9.89 18.73
C GLY A 304 18.56 -9.95 17.31
N PHE A 305 19.42 -9.91 16.28
CA PHE A 305 18.99 -10.21 14.91
C PHE A 305 19.24 -11.67 14.58
N TYR A 306 18.22 -12.30 14.08
CA TYR A 306 18.23 -13.68 13.64
C TYR A 306 17.94 -13.75 12.14
N VAL A 307 18.52 -14.75 11.48
CA VAL A 307 18.31 -15.03 10.06
C VAL A 307 18.01 -16.51 9.87
N CYS A 308 17.03 -16.84 9.01
CA CYS A 308 16.80 -18.19 8.51
C CYS A 308 17.41 -18.31 7.12
N GLU A 309 17.93 -19.51 6.76
CA GLU A 309 18.45 -19.83 5.42
C GLU A 309 17.68 -21.01 4.84
N ALA A 310 17.35 -20.95 3.53
CA ALA A 310 16.73 -22.07 2.81
C ALA A 310 17.11 -22.05 1.31
N ASP A 311 16.79 -23.14 0.60
CA ASP A 311 16.99 -23.24 -0.85
C ASP A 311 15.84 -22.61 -1.64
N THR A 312 14.66 -22.48 -1.04
CA THR A 312 13.47 -21.84 -1.62
C THR A 312 12.79 -20.90 -0.62
N PRO A 313 12.03 -19.90 -1.09
CA PRO A 313 11.30 -18.99 -0.17
C PRO A 313 10.29 -19.73 0.71
N GLU A 314 9.65 -20.79 0.20
CA GLU A 314 8.66 -21.58 0.93
C GLU A 314 9.28 -22.28 2.13
N GLU A 315 10.51 -22.79 2.00
CA GLU A 315 11.22 -23.51 3.06
C GLU A 315 11.64 -22.60 4.20
N LEU A 316 11.70 -21.27 4.00
CA LEU A 316 11.99 -20.29 5.07
C LEU A 316 10.95 -20.33 6.21
N PHE A 317 9.75 -20.82 5.91
CA PHE A 317 8.62 -20.82 6.84
C PHE A 317 8.28 -22.23 7.36
N ARG A 318 9.15 -23.24 7.10
CA ARG A 318 8.94 -24.59 7.59
C ARG A 318 9.03 -24.64 9.12
N PRO A 319 8.18 -25.42 9.79
CA PRO A 319 8.28 -25.61 11.24
C PRO A 319 9.66 -26.08 11.67
N GLY A 320 10.25 -25.39 12.67
CA GLY A 320 11.57 -25.76 13.22
C GLY A 320 12.76 -25.38 12.34
N ILE A 321 12.60 -24.46 11.40
CA ILE A 321 13.75 -23.88 10.68
C ILE A 321 14.73 -23.27 11.69
N GLU A 322 16.01 -23.47 11.45
CA GLU A 322 17.05 -22.92 12.30
C GLU A 322 17.14 -21.40 12.15
N GLN A 323 17.20 -20.71 13.28
CA GLN A 323 17.40 -19.26 13.35
C GLN A 323 18.82 -18.98 13.81
N HIS A 324 19.63 -18.41 12.96
CA HIS A 324 21.02 -18.08 13.24
C HIS A 324 21.14 -16.66 13.77
N LEU A 325 21.72 -16.52 14.98
CA LEU A 325 21.93 -15.20 15.60
C LEU A 325 23.13 -14.51 14.92
N ILE A 326 22.89 -13.41 14.21
CA ILE A 326 23.93 -12.66 13.49
C ILE A 326 24.37 -11.38 14.22
N LEU A 327 23.51 -10.79 15.07
CA LEU A 327 23.86 -9.66 15.93
C LEU A 327 23.30 -9.89 17.33
N PRO A 328 24.16 -10.19 18.32
CA PRO A 328 23.73 -10.47 19.69
C PRO A 328 23.49 -9.19 20.51
N TYR A 329 22.77 -9.35 21.63
CA TYR A 329 22.77 -8.38 22.72
C TYR A 329 24.20 -8.10 23.20
N ASP A 330 24.55 -6.83 23.34
CA ASP A 330 25.81 -6.39 23.89
C ASP A 330 25.63 -5.00 24.54
N GLU A 331 25.56 -4.99 25.87
CA GLU A 331 25.35 -3.78 26.65
C GLU A 331 26.50 -2.80 26.57
N GLU A 332 27.74 -3.30 26.44
CA GLU A 332 28.95 -2.46 26.38
C GLU A 332 29.01 -1.71 25.06
N LYS A 333 28.50 -2.32 23.98
CA LYS A 333 28.40 -1.72 22.66
C LYS A 333 27.14 -0.88 22.46
N GLY A 334 26.19 -0.95 23.40
CA GLY A 334 24.90 -0.27 23.29
C GLY A 334 23.87 -1.01 22.42
N HIS A 335 24.04 -2.31 22.24
CA HIS A 335 23.08 -3.18 21.54
C HIS A 335 22.16 -3.84 22.57
N VAL A 336 21.12 -3.13 23.03
CA VAL A 336 20.36 -3.52 24.22
C VAL A 336 18.94 -3.98 23.91
N GLN A 337 18.24 -3.26 23.04
CA GLN A 337 16.82 -3.49 22.76
C GLN A 337 16.46 -2.99 21.36
N THR A 338 15.24 -3.28 20.93
CA THR A 338 14.66 -2.81 19.66
C THR A 338 15.55 -3.14 18.46
N PHE A 339 15.90 -4.42 18.33
CA PHE A 339 16.53 -4.95 17.12
C PHE A 339 15.43 -5.05 16.05
N TRP A 340 15.12 -3.91 15.40
CA TRP A 340 13.94 -3.74 14.56
C TRP A 340 14.27 -3.53 13.10
N ALA A 341 13.34 -4.00 12.25
CA ALA A 341 13.23 -3.70 10.84
C ALA A 341 14.57 -3.85 10.08
N PRO A 342 15.19 -5.05 10.09
CA PRO A 342 16.42 -5.28 9.34
C PRO A 342 16.13 -5.33 7.84
N GLU A 343 16.86 -4.53 7.05
CA GLU A 343 16.73 -4.47 5.60
C GLU A 343 18.07 -4.74 4.91
N PHE A 344 18.07 -5.64 3.95
CA PHE A 344 19.26 -6.00 3.17
C PHE A 344 19.33 -5.21 1.86
N HIS A 345 20.47 -4.59 1.61
CA HIS A 345 20.73 -3.83 0.39
C HIS A 345 22.16 -4.00 -0.11
N ILE A 346 22.35 -3.93 -1.42
CA ILE A 346 23.65 -3.83 -2.05
C ILE A 346 23.95 -2.35 -2.28
N VAL A 347 24.99 -1.82 -1.68
CA VAL A 347 25.40 -0.41 -1.83
C VAL A 347 26.84 -0.36 -2.30
N GLY A 348 27.12 0.34 -3.39
CA GLY A 348 28.47 0.38 -3.98
C GLY A 348 29.01 -0.99 -4.39
N GLY A 349 28.12 -1.97 -4.65
CA GLY A 349 28.47 -3.36 -4.99
C GLY A 349 28.76 -4.27 -3.78
N GLU A 350 28.62 -3.78 -2.55
CA GLU A 350 28.85 -4.53 -1.31
C GLU A 350 27.53 -4.74 -0.54
N PRO A 351 27.36 -5.86 0.20
CA PRO A 351 26.13 -6.20 0.93
C PRO A 351 26.07 -5.60 2.33
N TYR A 352 24.95 -4.97 2.67
CA TYR A 352 24.68 -4.33 3.96
C TYR A 352 23.33 -4.72 4.52
N ILE A 353 23.20 -4.74 5.85
CA ILE A 353 21.93 -4.72 6.56
C ILE A 353 21.78 -3.37 7.25
N PHE A 354 20.68 -2.66 6.95
CA PHE A 354 20.23 -1.46 7.65
C PHE A 354 19.17 -1.85 8.67
N PHE A 355 19.16 -1.26 9.86
CA PHE A 355 18.27 -1.64 10.95
C PHE A 355 18.18 -0.58 12.03
N ALA A 356 17.28 -0.72 12.97
CA ALA A 356 17.20 0.10 14.18
C ALA A 356 17.62 -0.71 15.40
N ILE A 357 18.28 -0.02 16.36
CA ILE A 357 18.68 -0.58 17.65
C ILE A 357 18.69 0.50 18.73
N SER A 358 18.40 0.14 19.97
CA SER A 358 18.46 1.03 21.15
C SER A 358 19.58 0.66 22.10
N GLY A 359 20.14 1.70 22.73
CA GLY A 359 21.01 1.57 23.89
C GLY A 359 20.25 1.70 25.21
N LYS A 360 20.97 1.69 26.34
CA LYS A 360 20.38 1.84 27.69
C LYS A 360 19.70 3.17 27.96
N VAL A 361 20.20 4.24 27.34
CA VAL A 361 19.80 5.61 27.64
C VAL A 361 19.30 6.39 26.42
N TRP A 362 19.19 5.72 25.28
CA TRP A 362 18.70 6.28 24.02
C TRP A 362 17.76 5.31 23.31
N GLY A 363 16.74 5.85 22.67
CA GLY A 363 15.77 5.06 21.88
C GLY A 363 16.35 4.59 20.54
N PRO A 364 15.56 3.85 19.73
CA PRO A 364 16.05 3.28 18.49
C PRO A 364 16.64 4.33 17.55
N GLN A 365 17.77 3.97 16.96
CA GLN A 365 18.46 4.76 15.95
C GLN A 365 18.88 3.88 14.79
N CYS A 366 18.89 4.44 13.58
CA CYS A 366 19.31 3.74 12.37
C CYS A 366 20.79 3.37 12.44
N HIS A 367 21.08 2.12 12.15
CA HIS A 367 22.42 1.54 12.06
C HIS A 367 22.58 0.77 10.75
N VAL A 368 23.81 0.50 10.38
CA VAL A 368 24.17 -0.33 9.24
C VAL A 368 25.35 -1.23 9.59
N MET A 369 25.31 -2.49 9.15
CA MET A 369 26.43 -3.41 9.24
C MET A 369 26.74 -4.01 7.86
N HIS A 370 28.01 -4.28 7.59
CA HIS A 370 28.54 -4.76 6.32
C HIS A 370 28.86 -6.26 6.41
N LEU A 371 28.44 -7.04 5.40
CA LEU A 371 28.89 -8.43 5.24
C LEU A 371 30.27 -8.43 4.61
N ARG A 372 31.28 -8.98 5.31
CA ARG A 372 32.64 -9.08 4.78
C ARG A 372 32.68 -9.92 3.51
N ARG A 373 33.51 -9.53 2.58
CA ARG A 373 33.65 -10.23 1.30
C ARG A 373 33.96 -11.71 1.50
N GLY A 374 33.14 -12.59 0.90
CA GLY A 374 33.23 -14.05 1.06
C GLY A 374 32.79 -14.56 2.43
N GLY A 375 32.17 -13.71 3.24
CA GLY A 375 31.56 -14.10 4.51
C GLY A 375 30.26 -14.87 4.31
N SER A 376 29.87 -15.67 5.30
CA SER A 376 28.61 -16.37 5.35
C SER A 376 27.52 -15.47 5.95
N PHE A 377 26.35 -15.42 5.33
CA PHE A 377 25.22 -14.61 5.78
C PHE A 377 24.76 -14.98 7.21
N ILE A 378 24.84 -16.27 7.54
CA ILE A 378 24.39 -16.82 8.84
C ILE A 378 25.47 -16.82 9.93
N ASP A 379 26.72 -16.45 9.60
CA ASP A 379 27.83 -16.43 10.58
C ASP A 379 28.01 -15.02 11.15
N PRO A 380 27.82 -14.81 12.46
CA PRO A 380 27.99 -13.50 13.09
C PRO A 380 29.40 -12.92 12.91
N ALA A 381 30.45 -13.78 12.80
CA ALA A 381 31.83 -13.33 12.57
C ALA A 381 32.05 -12.75 11.16
N SER A 382 31.15 -13.02 10.24
CA SER A 382 31.18 -12.49 8.87
C SER A 382 30.67 -11.06 8.76
N TRP A 383 29.94 -10.56 9.76
CA TRP A 383 29.42 -9.19 9.81
C TRP A 383 30.41 -8.26 10.50
N GLU A 384 30.51 -7.04 9.98
CA GLU A 384 31.26 -5.97 10.66
C GLU A 384 30.43 -5.38 11.81
N GLU A 385 31.14 -4.71 12.73
CA GLU A 385 30.51 -4.02 13.83
C GLU A 385 29.54 -2.94 13.30
N PRO A 386 28.30 -2.86 13.82
CA PRO A 386 27.33 -1.86 13.40
C PRO A 386 27.85 -0.43 13.54
N LYS A 387 27.53 0.41 12.56
CA LYS A 387 27.78 1.84 12.59
C LYS A 387 26.46 2.58 12.61
N ARG A 388 26.31 3.54 13.55
CA ARG A 388 25.16 4.44 13.55
C ARG A 388 25.22 5.35 12.33
N LEU A 389 24.07 5.56 11.67
CA LEU A 389 23.99 6.49 10.57
C LEU A 389 24.07 7.93 11.05
N VAL A 390 24.79 8.75 10.29
CA VAL A 390 25.05 10.15 10.57
C VAL A 390 24.80 11.02 9.32
N ARG A 391 24.59 12.31 9.55
CA ARG A 391 24.50 13.31 8.49
C ARG A 391 25.87 13.51 7.80
N ALA A 392 25.90 14.25 6.71
CA ALA A 392 27.13 14.52 5.96
C ALA A 392 28.22 15.24 6.79
N ASP A 393 27.83 16.01 7.80
CA ASP A 393 28.73 16.70 8.74
C ASP A 393 29.14 15.83 9.96
N GLY A 394 28.68 14.58 10.03
CA GLY A 394 28.92 13.65 11.13
C GLY A 394 27.97 13.80 12.33
N ALA A 395 27.02 14.73 12.28
CA ALA A 395 26.00 14.86 13.31
C ALA A 395 24.99 13.70 13.26
N PRO A 396 24.30 13.37 14.37
CA PRO A 396 23.20 12.39 14.36
C PRO A 396 22.14 12.74 13.31
N LEU A 397 21.42 11.73 12.77
CA LEU A 397 20.30 11.96 11.84
C LEU A 397 19.25 12.90 12.43
N ALA A 398 19.01 12.80 13.73
CA ALA A 398 18.13 13.68 14.49
C ALA A 398 18.77 14.03 15.84
N GLU A 399 18.59 15.27 16.29
CA GLU A 399 19.05 15.73 17.60
C GLU A 399 18.20 15.17 18.76
N LYS A 400 16.91 14.97 18.49
CA LYS A 400 15.91 14.47 19.45
C LYS A 400 15.04 13.43 18.74
N GLY A 401 14.41 12.56 19.56
CA GLY A 401 13.51 11.54 19.05
C GLY A 401 14.24 10.28 18.60
N ILE A 402 13.52 9.48 17.82
CA ILE A 402 13.96 8.17 17.33
C ILE A 402 14.05 8.17 15.81
N THR A 403 14.96 7.35 15.27
CA THR A 403 15.09 7.07 13.84
C THR A 403 15.13 5.57 13.63
N LEU A 404 14.31 5.04 12.71
CA LEU A 404 14.13 3.61 12.49
C LEU A 404 13.73 3.32 11.05
N ASP A 405 13.61 2.06 10.68
CA ASP A 405 13.08 1.54 9.41
C ASP A 405 13.77 2.15 8.18
N MET A 406 15.11 2.13 8.18
CA MET A 406 15.85 2.71 7.06
C MET A 406 15.97 1.74 5.90
N THR A 407 15.54 2.19 4.74
CA THR A 407 15.68 1.49 3.46
C THR A 407 16.57 2.24 2.48
N VAL A 408 17.08 1.55 1.45
CA VAL A 408 17.88 2.13 0.37
C VAL A 408 17.11 2.09 -0.95
N ILE A 409 17.06 3.23 -1.64
CA ILE A 409 16.47 3.38 -2.97
C ILE A 409 17.61 3.57 -3.98
N GLN A 410 17.70 2.69 -4.98
CA GLN A 410 18.66 2.83 -6.07
C GLN A 410 17.92 3.15 -7.36
N ALA A 411 18.10 4.37 -7.89
CA ALA A 411 17.48 4.83 -9.12
C ALA A 411 18.34 5.91 -9.78
N GLY A 412 18.29 6.00 -11.12
CA GLY A 412 19.01 7.01 -11.87
C GLY A 412 20.54 6.98 -11.67
N GLY A 413 21.12 5.83 -11.27
CA GLY A 413 22.55 5.69 -10.97
C GLY A 413 22.98 6.34 -9.65
N ARG A 414 22.07 6.58 -8.72
CA ARG A 414 22.30 7.14 -7.39
C ARG A 414 21.64 6.29 -6.32
N ALA A 415 22.20 6.33 -5.12
CA ALA A 415 21.60 5.74 -3.93
C ALA A 415 21.00 6.83 -3.02
N TYR A 416 19.80 6.55 -2.52
CA TYR A 416 19.11 7.37 -1.52
C TYR A 416 18.71 6.49 -0.35
N VAL A 417 18.46 7.10 0.80
CA VAL A 417 17.88 6.44 1.97
C VAL A 417 16.59 7.14 2.38
N ALA A 418 15.59 6.34 2.73
CA ALA A 418 14.39 6.80 3.39
C ALA A 418 14.29 6.11 4.76
N TRP A 419 13.81 6.83 5.79
CA TRP A 419 13.71 6.31 7.15
C TRP A 419 12.58 6.97 7.91
N SER A 420 12.08 6.28 8.94
CA SER A 420 11.08 6.81 9.87
C SER A 420 11.73 7.66 10.95
N TYR A 421 11.09 8.78 11.29
CA TYR A 421 11.45 9.66 12.39
C TYR A 421 10.23 9.98 13.25
N ARG A 422 10.37 9.94 14.57
CA ARG A 422 9.33 10.35 15.52
C ARG A 422 9.93 11.04 16.73
N ASN A 423 9.27 12.08 17.22
CA ASN A 423 9.65 12.79 18.43
C ASN A 423 8.44 12.92 19.37
N GLY A 424 8.71 13.01 20.68
CA GLY A 424 7.67 13.19 21.67
C GLY A 424 6.74 12.00 21.90
N ILE A 425 7.16 10.79 21.52
CA ILE A 425 6.38 9.55 21.69
C ILE A 425 5.82 9.43 23.11
N ASN A 426 4.54 9.04 23.24
CA ASN A 426 3.80 8.94 24.49
C ASN A 426 3.66 10.28 25.26
N SER A 427 3.76 11.42 24.59
CA SER A 427 3.53 12.73 25.17
C SER A 427 2.53 13.54 24.34
N PRO A 428 1.98 14.65 24.87
CA PRO A 428 1.11 15.55 24.09
C PRO A 428 1.82 16.22 22.89
N LEU A 429 3.17 16.14 22.82
CA LEU A 429 3.96 16.67 21.72
C LEU A 429 4.42 15.59 20.74
N ASP A 430 3.72 14.46 20.70
CA ASP A 430 4.00 13.38 19.77
C ASP A 430 3.74 13.82 18.32
N THR A 431 4.80 13.81 17.51
CA THR A 431 4.73 14.22 16.10
C THR A 431 4.12 13.16 15.19
N GLY A 432 3.92 11.93 15.70
CA GLY A 432 3.74 10.75 14.88
C GLY A 432 5.03 10.37 14.12
N SER A 433 5.08 9.15 13.58
CA SER A 433 6.16 8.74 12.68
C SER A 433 5.97 9.40 11.32
N MET A 434 7.06 9.93 10.78
CA MET A 434 7.11 10.56 9.46
C MET A 434 8.35 10.10 8.71
N ILE A 435 8.30 10.04 7.39
CA ILE A 435 9.42 9.56 6.57
C ILE A 435 10.24 10.72 6.07
N TYR A 436 11.55 10.65 6.29
CA TYR A 436 12.57 11.50 5.71
C TYR A 436 13.30 10.80 4.59
N ILE A 437 13.90 11.58 3.70
CA ILE A 437 14.71 11.12 2.57
C ILE A 437 15.98 11.95 2.43
N ALA A 438 17.07 11.30 1.99
CA ALA A 438 18.33 11.96 1.65
C ALA A 438 19.12 11.11 0.64
N ALA A 439 20.07 11.72 -0.07
CA ALA A 439 21.06 10.98 -0.83
C ALA A 439 22.02 10.25 0.12
N LEU A 440 22.42 9.01 -0.23
CA LEU A 440 23.35 8.18 0.53
C LEU A 440 24.76 8.33 -0.03
N ASN A 441 25.77 8.32 0.85
CA ASN A 441 27.17 8.21 0.43
C ASN A 441 27.51 6.73 0.20
N GLU A 442 27.65 6.33 -1.05
CA GLU A 442 27.88 4.93 -1.42
C GLU A 442 29.27 4.40 -1.01
N GLU A 443 30.25 5.26 -0.81
CA GLU A 443 31.57 4.87 -0.27
C GLU A 443 31.56 4.70 1.25
N LYS A 444 30.61 5.38 1.92
CA LYS A 444 30.41 5.35 3.38
C LYS A 444 28.94 5.21 3.71
N PRO A 445 28.33 4.02 3.56
CA PRO A 445 26.89 3.83 3.71
C PRO A 445 26.31 4.12 5.10
N TRP A 446 27.15 4.52 6.05
CA TRP A 446 26.75 5.04 7.36
C TRP A 446 26.65 6.57 7.40
N MET A 447 26.80 7.26 6.24
CA MET A 447 26.76 8.71 6.10
C MET A 447 25.79 9.12 5.02
N LEU A 448 25.03 10.20 5.25
CA LEU A 448 24.27 10.87 4.21
C LEU A 448 25.20 11.68 3.28
N ALA A 449 24.80 11.85 2.03
CA ALA A 449 25.45 12.72 1.05
C ALA A 449 24.69 14.04 0.83
N SER A 450 23.46 14.17 1.36
CA SER A 450 22.66 15.41 1.34
C SER A 450 22.00 15.66 2.69
N GLU A 451 21.41 16.85 2.84
CA GLU A 451 20.57 17.15 4.00
C GLU A 451 19.28 16.34 4.00
N PRO A 452 18.83 15.85 5.18
CA PRO A 452 17.53 15.20 5.31
C PRO A 452 16.38 16.12 4.91
N ARG A 453 15.42 15.59 4.12
CA ARG A 453 14.17 16.27 3.79
C ARG A 453 12.97 15.45 4.22
N LEU A 454 11.95 16.13 4.77
CA LEU A 454 10.67 15.47 5.09
C LEU A 454 9.98 15.05 3.79
N LEU A 455 9.79 13.74 3.60
CA LEU A 455 9.16 13.17 2.41
C LEU A 455 7.64 13.08 2.59
N THR A 456 7.18 12.49 3.70
CA THR A 456 5.75 12.34 3.98
C THR A 456 5.44 12.29 5.47
N ARG A 457 4.22 12.72 5.82
CA ARG A 457 3.63 12.65 7.17
C ARG A 457 2.29 11.92 7.13
N PRO A 458 1.84 11.33 8.24
CA PRO A 458 0.55 10.64 8.35
C PRO A 458 -0.64 11.61 8.41
N ILE A 459 -0.81 12.44 7.37
CA ILE A 459 -1.86 13.48 7.32
C ILE A 459 -3.23 12.97 6.91
N LEU A 460 -3.32 11.85 6.19
CA LEU A 460 -4.61 11.31 5.77
C LEU A 460 -5.23 10.45 6.89
N SER A 461 -6.54 10.52 7.05
CA SER A 461 -7.20 9.86 8.18
C SER A 461 -7.00 8.34 8.25
N TRP A 462 -6.67 7.66 7.15
CA TRP A 462 -6.29 6.25 7.17
C TRP A 462 -4.88 5.97 7.72
N GLU A 463 -4.04 6.99 7.86
CA GLU A 463 -2.66 6.89 8.38
C GLU A 463 -2.58 7.17 9.88
N ASN A 464 -3.64 7.75 10.47
CA ASN A 464 -3.68 8.21 11.86
C ASN A 464 -4.83 7.58 12.64
N MET A 465 -4.88 6.25 12.64
CA MET A 465 -5.96 5.47 13.25
C MET A 465 -5.69 5.16 14.72
N GLN A 466 -6.75 5.11 15.52
CA GLN A 466 -6.76 4.59 16.89
C GLN A 466 -5.68 5.19 17.81
N GLY A 467 -5.38 6.48 17.63
CA GLY A 467 -4.36 7.19 18.41
C GLY A 467 -2.92 6.86 18.01
N THR A 468 -2.72 6.06 16.97
CA THR A 468 -1.41 5.79 16.39
C THR A 468 -1.28 6.55 15.09
N ILE A 469 -0.24 7.35 14.98
CA ILE A 469 -0.02 8.31 13.90
C ILE A 469 1.29 7.95 13.22
N ASN A 470 1.23 7.12 12.16
CA ASN A 470 2.43 6.58 11.52
C ASN A 470 2.42 6.73 10.01
N ASN A 471 3.56 7.20 9.47
CA ASN A 471 4.14 6.79 8.21
C ASN A 471 5.50 6.19 8.54
N GLU A 472 5.64 4.88 8.36
CA GLU A 472 6.83 4.11 8.75
C GLU A 472 7.08 2.95 7.80
N GLY A 473 8.18 2.18 8.02
CA GLY A 473 8.50 0.99 7.23
C GLY A 473 8.59 1.24 5.72
N PRO A 474 9.31 2.27 5.23
CA PRO A 474 9.43 2.49 3.79
C PRO A 474 10.23 1.36 3.14
N HIS A 475 9.76 0.81 2.00
CA HIS A 475 10.52 -0.16 1.21
C HIS A 475 10.29 0.04 -0.30
N PRO A 476 11.34 0.14 -1.13
CA PRO A 476 11.22 0.43 -2.54
C PRO A 476 11.13 -0.81 -3.42
N PHE A 477 10.51 -0.66 -4.58
CA PHE A 477 10.86 -1.39 -5.77
C PHE A 477 10.90 -0.44 -6.98
N VAL A 478 11.73 -0.76 -7.96
CA VAL A 478 11.96 0.11 -9.12
C VAL A 478 11.64 -0.66 -10.38
N THR A 479 10.93 0.01 -11.30
CA THR A 479 10.72 -0.41 -12.69
C THR A 479 11.48 0.52 -13.61
N GLU A 480 11.44 0.29 -14.92
CA GLU A 480 12.08 1.17 -15.90
C GLU A 480 11.54 2.62 -15.83
N ASP A 481 10.22 2.75 -15.59
CA ASP A 481 9.51 4.05 -15.68
C ASP A 481 9.13 4.65 -14.32
N CYS A 482 9.28 3.92 -13.20
CA CYS A 482 8.76 4.39 -11.92
C CYS A 482 9.52 3.81 -10.73
N VAL A 483 9.81 4.66 -9.76
CA VAL A 483 10.17 4.28 -8.40
C VAL A 483 8.90 4.20 -7.57
N TYR A 484 8.67 3.06 -6.96
CA TYR A 484 7.61 2.82 -6.00
C TYR A 484 8.23 2.71 -4.62
N LEU A 485 7.82 3.54 -3.69
CA LEU A 485 8.20 3.47 -2.29
C LEU A 485 6.94 3.19 -1.48
N SER A 486 6.76 1.93 -1.07
CA SER A 486 5.72 1.59 -0.10
C SER A 486 6.07 2.15 1.26
N TYR A 487 5.07 2.38 2.08
CA TYR A 487 5.21 2.73 3.48
C TYR A 487 3.98 2.25 4.24
N SER A 488 4.06 2.18 5.55
CA SER A 488 2.93 1.76 6.37
C SER A 488 2.29 2.92 7.09
N GLY A 489 0.97 2.86 7.24
CA GLY A 489 0.17 3.81 8.01
C GLY A 489 -0.66 3.11 9.09
N GLY A 490 -1.02 3.81 10.16
CA GLY A 490 -1.76 3.25 11.27
C GLY A 490 -0.89 2.52 12.29
N ALA A 491 -1.49 1.62 13.07
CA ALA A 491 -0.83 0.93 14.18
C ALA A 491 -0.22 -0.41 13.74
N ALA A 492 1.07 -0.61 13.96
CA ALA A 492 1.86 -1.76 13.52
C ALA A 492 1.38 -3.14 14.05
N ASN A 493 0.54 -3.15 15.06
CA ASN A 493 -0.04 -4.35 15.68
C ASN A 493 -1.56 -4.19 15.86
N ASP A 494 -2.24 -3.71 14.82
CA ASP A 494 -3.68 -3.51 14.78
C ASP A 494 -4.19 -3.77 13.36
N TYR A 495 -5.43 -4.25 13.24
CA TYR A 495 -6.05 -4.57 11.95
C TYR A 495 -6.15 -3.36 11.00
N THR A 496 -5.99 -2.15 11.49
CA THR A 496 -6.00 -0.91 10.71
C THR A 496 -4.66 -0.56 10.07
N TYR A 497 -3.60 -1.32 10.35
CA TYR A 497 -2.31 -1.14 9.68
C TYR A 497 -2.44 -1.41 8.19
N VAL A 498 -1.81 -0.61 7.36
CA VAL A 498 -2.01 -0.62 5.90
C VAL A 498 -0.72 -0.28 5.16
N VAL A 499 -0.66 -0.63 3.87
CA VAL A 499 0.41 -0.20 2.97
C VAL A 499 -0.06 0.97 2.13
N GLY A 500 0.61 2.11 2.26
CA GLY A 500 0.53 3.27 1.37
C GLY A 500 1.60 3.22 0.28
N MET A 501 1.53 4.13 -0.69
CA MET A 501 2.46 4.18 -1.80
C MET A 501 2.84 5.62 -2.16
N LEU A 502 4.14 5.83 -2.35
CA LEU A 502 4.72 7.01 -2.99
C LEU A 502 5.32 6.60 -4.34
N THR A 503 5.21 7.44 -5.35
CA THR A 503 5.80 7.20 -6.67
C THR A 503 6.59 8.39 -7.16
N ALA A 504 7.69 8.13 -7.89
CA ALA A 504 8.51 9.16 -8.51
C ALA A 504 9.10 8.67 -9.84
N ASP A 505 9.54 9.59 -10.69
CA ASP A 505 10.33 9.25 -11.87
C ASP A 505 11.75 8.82 -11.44
N PRO A 506 12.28 7.67 -11.91
CA PRO A 506 13.62 7.20 -11.54
C PRO A 506 14.76 8.13 -11.98
N HIS A 507 14.51 9.07 -12.88
CA HIS A 507 15.49 10.02 -13.39
C HIS A 507 15.48 11.36 -12.63
N ASP A 508 14.48 11.59 -11.78
CA ASP A 508 14.40 12.80 -10.95
C ASP A 508 15.37 12.76 -9.76
N ASP A 509 15.56 13.91 -9.12
CA ASP A 509 16.22 13.97 -7.82
C ASP A 509 15.26 13.47 -6.73
N LEU A 510 15.43 12.22 -6.33
CA LEU A 510 14.55 11.60 -5.32
C LEU A 510 14.71 12.22 -3.93
N SER A 511 15.78 12.98 -3.67
CA SER A 511 15.90 13.72 -2.42
C SER A 511 14.99 14.95 -2.35
N ASP A 512 14.36 15.36 -3.47
CA ASP A 512 13.37 16.43 -3.50
C ASP A 512 11.95 15.87 -3.31
N PRO A 513 11.27 16.14 -2.17
CA PRO A 513 9.90 15.69 -1.93
C PRO A 513 8.89 16.15 -2.98
N ALA A 514 9.16 17.22 -3.72
CA ALA A 514 8.28 17.71 -4.78
C ALA A 514 8.17 16.77 -5.99
N ASN A 515 9.13 15.85 -6.16
CA ASN A 515 9.16 14.86 -7.23
C ASN A 515 8.35 13.59 -6.88
N TRP A 516 7.80 13.51 -5.67
CA TRP A 516 7.05 12.36 -5.21
C TRP A 516 5.53 12.60 -5.21
N HIS A 517 4.79 11.57 -5.60
CA HIS A 517 3.33 11.54 -5.59
C HIS A 517 2.84 10.53 -4.57
N LYS A 518 2.06 10.99 -3.60
CA LYS A 518 1.46 10.15 -2.56
C LYS A 518 0.09 9.63 -2.99
N SER A 519 -0.16 8.32 -2.82
CA SER A 519 -1.49 7.74 -3.01
C SER A 519 -2.49 8.30 -1.99
N LEU A 520 -3.71 8.60 -2.44
CA LEU A 520 -4.77 9.13 -1.58
C LEU A 520 -5.45 8.05 -0.73
N THR A 521 -5.31 6.79 -1.12
CA THR A 521 -5.84 5.60 -0.43
C THR A 521 -4.75 4.54 -0.35
N PRO A 522 -4.75 3.66 0.66
CA PRO A 522 -3.75 2.60 0.73
C PRO A 522 -3.90 1.61 -0.44
N VAL A 523 -2.81 0.94 -0.78
CA VAL A 523 -2.76 -0.09 -1.83
C VAL A 523 -3.02 -1.50 -1.30
N LEU A 524 -2.88 -1.69 0.03
CA LEU A 524 -3.15 -2.93 0.73
C LEU A 524 -3.69 -2.63 2.13
N HIS A 525 -4.82 -3.24 2.52
CA HIS A 525 -5.53 -2.99 3.76
C HIS A 525 -6.35 -4.23 4.17
N TYR A 526 -6.92 -4.24 5.38
CA TYR A 526 -7.65 -5.38 5.96
C TYR A 526 -8.88 -5.87 5.16
N GLN A 527 -9.38 -5.09 4.19
CA GLN A 527 -10.46 -5.51 3.30
C GLN A 527 -9.93 -6.01 1.93
N SER A 528 -8.63 -5.96 1.70
CA SER A 528 -8.03 -6.33 0.40
C SER A 528 -8.09 -7.84 0.15
N VAL A 529 -7.85 -8.65 1.18
CA VAL A 529 -7.91 -10.11 1.12
C VAL A 529 -8.57 -10.66 2.38
N ALA A 530 -9.57 -11.49 2.21
CA ALA A 530 -10.30 -12.08 3.34
C ALA A 530 -9.38 -12.94 4.24
N GLY A 531 -9.46 -12.70 5.55
CA GLY A 531 -8.66 -13.43 6.54
C GLY A 531 -7.28 -12.83 6.82
N GLU A 532 -6.93 -11.72 6.18
CA GLU A 532 -5.69 -10.98 6.43
C GLU A 532 -6.03 -9.59 6.94
N TYR A 533 -5.53 -9.24 8.11
CA TYR A 533 -5.81 -7.98 8.79
C TYR A 533 -4.52 -7.23 9.04
N GLY A 534 -4.57 -5.91 9.06
CA GLY A 534 -3.43 -5.06 9.36
C GLY A 534 -2.16 -5.32 8.53
N PRO A 535 -2.24 -5.54 7.20
CA PRO A 535 -1.04 -5.81 6.41
C PRO A 535 -0.17 -4.57 6.30
N GLY A 536 1.09 -4.68 6.71
CA GLY A 536 2.04 -3.57 6.62
C GLY A 536 3.48 -3.97 6.87
N HIS A 537 4.35 -2.99 7.00
CA HIS A 537 5.80 -3.09 7.17
C HIS A 537 6.39 -4.16 6.25
N ASN A 538 6.24 -3.91 4.97
CA ASN A 538 6.51 -4.86 3.92
C ASN A 538 7.89 -4.70 3.30
N SER A 539 8.36 -5.77 2.68
CA SER A 539 9.48 -5.78 1.76
C SER A 539 9.10 -6.38 0.41
N PHE A 540 9.97 -6.22 -0.59
CA PHE A 540 9.78 -6.81 -1.91
C PHE A 540 10.96 -7.69 -2.30
N PHE A 541 10.66 -8.79 -3.00
CA PHE A 541 11.67 -9.64 -3.62
C PHE A 541 11.18 -10.15 -4.98
N ARG A 542 12.07 -10.68 -5.80
CA ARG A 542 11.73 -11.30 -7.09
C ARG A 542 12.03 -12.78 -7.07
N ASP A 543 11.13 -13.56 -7.68
CA ASP A 543 11.36 -14.98 -7.91
C ASP A 543 12.21 -15.23 -9.18
N ASP A 544 12.54 -16.50 -9.45
CA ASP A 544 13.33 -16.93 -10.60
C ASP A 544 12.64 -16.64 -11.95
N LEU A 545 11.34 -16.42 -11.97
CA LEU A 545 10.56 -16.03 -13.14
C LEU A 545 10.48 -14.50 -13.32
N GLY A 546 11.07 -13.74 -12.40
CA GLY A 546 11.04 -12.28 -12.38
C GLY A 546 9.75 -11.66 -11.80
N ASN A 547 8.82 -12.48 -11.29
CA ASN A 547 7.65 -11.96 -10.60
C ASN A 547 8.06 -11.20 -9.33
N LEU A 548 7.37 -10.10 -9.07
CA LEU A 548 7.53 -9.34 -7.84
C LEU A 548 6.63 -9.92 -6.75
N TRP A 549 7.17 -10.08 -5.56
CA TRP A 549 6.47 -10.55 -4.36
C TRP A 549 6.58 -9.51 -3.26
N ILE A 550 5.53 -9.37 -2.47
CA ILE A 550 5.50 -8.60 -1.23
C ILE A 550 5.51 -9.58 -0.05
N ALA A 551 6.47 -9.41 0.86
CA ALA A 551 6.44 -9.99 2.19
C ALA A 551 5.98 -8.90 3.16
N PHE A 552 5.09 -9.22 4.08
CA PHE A 552 4.49 -8.26 5.02
C PHE A 552 4.20 -8.95 6.35
N HIS A 553 4.02 -8.19 7.41
CA HIS A 553 3.32 -8.75 8.56
C HIS A 553 1.87 -8.29 8.57
N GLY A 554 1.01 -9.09 9.18
CA GLY A 554 -0.40 -8.83 9.37
C GLY A 554 -0.93 -9.62 10.55
N GLU A 555 -2.24 -9.57 10.76
CA GLU A 555 -2.93 -10.21 11.87
C GLU A 555 -3.98 -11.19 11.40
N VAL A 556 -4.29 -12.19 12.22
CA VAL A 556 -5.27 -13.25 11.88
C VAL A 556 -6.72 -12.86 12.21
N SER A 557 -6.93 -11.78 12.95
CA SER A 557 -8.26 -11.28 13.32
C SER A 557 -8.22 -9.80 13.70
N TYR A 558 -9.39 -9.18 13.88
CA TYR A 558 -9.51 -7.80 14.37
C TYR A 558 -8.95 -7.57 15.78
N GLU A 559 -8.71 -8.61 16.56
CA GLU A 559 -8.39 -8.56 18.00
C GLU A 559 -7.05 -9.24 18.31
N SER A 560 -6.30 -9.68 17.30
CA SER A 560 -5.15 -10.55 17.50
C SER A 560 -3.96 -9.81 18.12
N HIS A 561 -3.64 -8.61 17.67
CA HIS A 561 -2.47 -7.83 18.08
C HIS A 561 -1.13 -8.59 17.99
N GLU A 562 -1.08 -9.68 17.23
CA GLU A 562 0.11 -10.51 16.99
C GLU A 562 0.53 -10.40 15.54
N ARG A 563 1.77 -9.99 15.31
CA ARG A 563 2.34 -9.88 13.97
C ARG A 563 2.65 -11.26 13.39
N CYS A 564 2.06 -11.55 12.23
CA CYS A 564 2.21 -12.80 11.50
C CYS A 564 2.74 -12.53 10.11
N ALA A 565 3.74 -13.28 9.65
CA ALA A 565 4.28 -13.10 8.31
C ALA A 565 3.30 -13.59 7.23
N GLY A 566 3.24 -12.83 6.13
CA GLY A 566 2.52 -13.16 4.91
C GLY A 566 3.35 -12.87 3.66
N ILE A 567 3.09 -13.61 2.59
CA ILE A 567 3.71 -13.37 1.27
C ILE A 567 2.63 -13.42 0.21
N ARG A 568 2.73 -12.50 -0.75
CA ARG A 568 1.81 -12.44 -1.89
C ARG A 568 2.52 -11.93 -3.14
N ARG A 569 2.10 -12.43 -4.31
CA ARG A 569 2.60 -11.91 -5.56
C ARG A 569 2.00 -10.52 -5.86
N VAL A 570 2.85 -9.59 -6.28
CA VAL A 570 2.43 -8.29 -6.81
C VAL A 570 2.20 -8.46 -8.30
N HIS A 571 0.96 -8.27 -8.74
CA HIS A 571 0.59 -8.36 -10.15
C HIS A 571 0.63 -6.97 -10.80
N PHE A 572 1.06 -6.89 -12.05
CA PHE A 572 0.96 -5.64 -12.83
C PHE A 572 -0.21 -5.74 -13.81
N ASP A 573 -1.17 -4.82 -13.70
CA ASP A 573 -2.32 -4.74 -14.61
C ASP A 573 -1.90 -4.24 -16.01
N THR A 574 -2.86 -4.17 -16.95
CA THR A 574 -2.58 -3.74 -18.33
C THR A 574 -2.06 -2.31 -18.45
N ASP A 575 -2.26 -1.47 -17.45
CA ASP A 575 -1.72 -0.09 -17.41
C ASP A 575 -0.34 -0.03 -16.71
N GLY A 576 0.24 -1.19 -16.34
CA GLY A 576 1.51 -1.28 -15.63
C GLY A 576 1.43 -0.92 -14.14
N ARG A 577 0.22 -0.84 -13.57
CA ARG A 577 0.02 -0.51 -12.16
C ARG A 577 0.15 -1.76 -11.29
N PRO A 578 0.91 -1.72 -10.18
CA PRO A 578 1.01 -2.84 -9.26
C PRO A 578 -0.31 -3.06 -8.49
N ARG A 579 -0.72 -4.32 -8.40
CA ARG A 579 -1.93 -4.80 -7.71
C ARG A 579 -1.51 -5.72 -6.58
N PHE A 580 -1.89 -5.36 -5.36
CA PHE A 580 -1.46 -6.04 -4.13
C PHE A 580 -2.52 -6.96 -3.53
N ASN A 581 -3.73 -6.90 -4.07
CA ASN A 581 -4.93 -7.52 -3.50
C ASN A 581 -5.31 -8.87 -4.12
N LEU A 582 -4.40 -9.57 -4.80
CA LEU A 582 -4.68 -10.90 -5.35
C LEU A 582 -4.59 -11.96 -4.24
N SER A 583 -5.71 -12.61 -3.90
CA SER A 583 -5.67 -13.81 -3.07
C SER A 583 -5.03 -14.98 -3.81
N PRO A 584 -4.53 -16.01 -3.11
CA PRO A 584 -3.95 -17.20 -3.76
C PRO A 584 -4.84 -17.82 -4.84
N GLU A 585 -6.16 -17.90 -4.60
CA GLU A 585 -7.14 -18.49 -5.53
C GLU A 585 -7.43 -17.57 -6.73
N ARG A 586 -7.24 -16.26 -6.58
CA ARG A 586 -7.37 -15.31 -7.70
C ARG A 586 -6.08 -15.20 -8.49
N ASP A 587 -4.93 -15.38 -7.85
CA ASP A 587 -3.63 -15.40 -8.53
C ASP A 587 -3.50 -16.65 -9.40
N VAL A 588 -3.81 -17.83 -8.86
CA VAL A 588 -3.86 -19.09 -9.60
C VAL A 588 -5.19 -19.80 -9.34
N ASN A 589 -6.15 -19.63 -10.24
CA ASN A 589 -7.46 -20.26 -10.15
C ASN A 589 -7.33 -21.79 -10.07
N PRO A 590 -7.81 -22.44 -9.01
CA PRO A 590 -7.71 -23.90 -8.85
C PRO A 590 -8.27 -24.71 -10.03
N ALA A 591 -9.32 -24.19 -10.68
CA ALA A 591 -9.95 -24.86 -11.83
C ALA A 591 -9.11 -24.79 -13.12
N LEU A 592 -8.05 -23.95 -13.16
CA LEU A 592 -7.21 -23.71 -14.34
C LEU A 592 -5.75 -24.13 -14.12
N ARG A 593 -5.46 -24.88 -13.06
CA ARG A 593 -4.10 -25.30 -12.72
C ARG A 593 -3.55 -26.43 -13.58
N GLU A 594 -4.41 -27.32 -14.06
CA GLU A 594 -3.99 -28.48 -14.84
C GLU A 594 -3.69 -28.09 -16.30
N VAL A 595 -2.50 -28.44 -16.75
CA VAL A 595 -2.02 -28.14 -18.11
C VAL A 595 -1.42 -29.39 -18.76
N SER A 596 -1.27 -29.36 -20.08
CA SER A 596 -0.57 -30.41 -20.83
C SER A 596 0.33 -29.81 -21.89
N LEU A 597 1.49 -30.41 -22.11
CA LEU A 597 2.54 -29.97 -23.02
C LEU A 597 2.96 -31.12 -23.93
N ARG A 598 3.11 -30.87 -25.23
CA ARG A 598 3.83 -31.79 -26.13
C ARG A 598 5.33 -31.53 -26.06
N VAL A 599 6.07 -32.60 -25.88
CA VAL A 599 7.53 -32.56 -25.81
C VAL A 599 8.09 -33.39 -26.94
N THR A 600 8.95 -32.82 -27.79
CA THR A 600 9.67 -33.51 -28.85
C THR A 600 11.07 -33.80 -28.36
N VAL A 601 11.37 -35.06 -28.03
CA VAL A 601 12.74 -35.53 -27.73
C VAL A 601 13.49 -35.73 -29.02
N LYS A 602 14.66 -35.10 -29.15
CA LYS A 602 15.52 -35.15 -30.36
C LYS A 602 16.69 -36.10 -30.19
#